data_7be8abee65117cdd4325607b0eaab9e8
#
_entry.id   7be8abee65117cdd4325607b0eaab9e8
#
_cell.length_a   1.000
_cell.length_b   1.000
_cell.length_c   1.000
_cell.angle_alpha   90.00
_cell.angle_beta   90.00
_cell.angle_gamma   90.00
#
_symmetry.space_group_name_H-M   'P 1'
#
loop_
_entity.id
_entity.type
_entity.pdbx_description
1 polymer ?
#
loop_
_entity_poly.entity_id
_entity_poly.type
_entity_poly.pdbx_seq_one_letter_code
_entity_poly.pdbx_strand_id
1 'polypeptide(L)'
;MGKYKVVVYAISKNEEKFVDRWYDSMKEADSIYVLDTGSKDATVDKLKGHGVNVVSKDISPWRFDVARNCSIEMIPDLYDIYVCTDLDEILEKGW
;
A
#
# COMPACT_ATOMS: atom_id res chain seq x y z
N MET A 1 17.82 6.77 -2.20
CA MET A 1 17.57 5.98 -0.98
C MET A 1 18.75 5.07 -0.61
N GLY A 2 19.97 5.49 -0.76
CA GLY A 2 21.17 4.63 -0.76
C GLY A 2 21.42 3.80 0.50
N LYS A 3 21.12 4.29 1.69
CA LYS A 3 21.53 3.61 2.94
C LYS A 3 20.42 2.80 3.61
N TYR A 4 19.17 3.13 3.35
CA TYR A 4 18.04 2.53 4.05
C TYR A 4 17.12 1.85 3.07
N LYS A 5 16.54 0.73 3.51
CA LYS A 5 15.46 0.08 2.76
C LYS A 5 14.14 0.65 3.24
N VAL A 6 13.36 1.17 2.32
CA VAL A 6 12.08 1.81 2.60
C VAL A 6 10.95 0.98 2.02
N VAL A 7 9.95 0.71 2.83
CA VAL A 7 8.70 0.09 2.39
C VAL A 7 7.54 1.07 2.60
N VAL A 8 6.74 1.22 1.55
CA VAL A 8 5.47 1.95 1.64
C VAL A 8 4.36 0.93 1.81
N TYR A 9 3.45 1.17 2.72
CA TYR A 9 2.29 0.31 2.87
C TYR A 9 1.01 1.14 2.99
N ALA A 10 -0.08 0.58 2.52
CA ALA A 10 -1.38 1.24 2.52
C ALA A 10 -2.50 0.23 2.68
N ILE A 11 -3.67 0.74 3.05
CA ILE A 11 -4.91 -0.02 3.10
C ILE A 11 -5.81 0.54 2.01
N SER A 12 -6.42 -0.33 1.20
CA SER A 12 -7.25 0.11 0.09
C SER A 12 -8.64 -0.52 0.10
N LYS A 13 -9.60 0.22 -0.43
CA LYS A 13 -10.93 -0.30 -0.75
C LYS A 13 -11.59 0.60 -1.78
N ASN A 14 -11.84 0.05 -2.99
CA ASN A 14 -12.53 0.76 -4.08
C ASN A 14 -11.89 2.11 -4.42
N GLU A 15 -10.58 2.10 -4.66
CA GLU A 15 -9.80 3.32 -4.93
C GLU A 15 -9.10 3.29 -6.29
N GLU A 16 -9.68 2.59 -7.28
CA GLU A 16 -9.03 2.39 -8.57
C GLU A 16 -8.60 3.69 -9.26
N LYS A 17 -9.37 4.76 -9.09
CA LYS A 17 -9.05 6.05 -9.72
C LYS A 17 -7.80 6.71 -9.17
N PHE A 18 -7.34 6.29 -7.99
CA PHE A 18 -6.14 6.86 -7.37
C PHE A 18 -4.89 6.01 -7.58
N VAL A 19 -5.03 4.76 -8.03
CA VAL A 19 -3.93 3.79 -8.04
C VAL A 19 -2.75 4.28 -8.87
N ASP A 20 -2.98 4.71 -10.11
CA ASP A 20 -1.88 5.09 -11.01
C ASP A 20 -1.11 6.30 -10.45
N ARG A 21 -1.82 7.30 -9.98
CA ARG A 21 -1.23 8.51 -9.43
C ARG A 21 -0.49 8.23 -8.12
N TRP A 22 -1.10 7.42 -7.25
CA TRP A 22 -0.49 7.04 -5.99
C TRP A 22 0.80 6.24 -6.23
N TYR A 23 0.75 5.25 -7.11
CA TYR A 23 1.92 4.45 -7.42
C TYR A 23 3.05 5.32 -7.98
N ASP A 24 2.74 6.24 -8.87
CA ASP A 24 3.76 7.12 -9.46
C ASP A 24 4.48 7.95 -8.39
N SER A 25 3.79 8.36 -7.33
CA SER A 25 4.41 9.09 -6.24
C SER A 25 5.18 8.20 -5.25
N MET A 26 4.85 6.91 -5.18
CA MET A 26 5.43 5.96 -4.21
C MET A 26 6.54 5.09 -4.79
N LYS A 27 6.75 5.08 -6.10
CA LYS A 27 7.65 4.14 -6.77
C LYS A 27 9.12 4.31 -6.39
N GLU A 28 9.50 5.37 -5.70
CA GLU A 28 10.85 5.57 -5.18
C GLU A 28 11.16 4.65 -3.99
N ALA A 29 10.15 4.07 -3.34
CA ALA A 29 10.36 3.11 -2.27
C ALA A 29 10.97 1.80 -2.80
N ASP A 30 11.68 1.10 -1.94
CA ASP A 30 12.25 -0.21 -2.31
C ASP A 30 11.17 -1.25 -2.54
N SER A 31 10.09 -1.18 -1.77
CA SER A 31 8.94 -2.07 -1.94
C SER A 31 7.65 -1.36 -1.56
N ILE A 32 6.55 -1.84 -2.14
CA ILE A 32 5.22 -1.30 -1.88
C ILE A 32 4.28 -2.46 -1.57
N TYR A 33 3.57 -2.37 -0.45
CA TYR A 33 2.59 -3.35 -0.02
C TYR A 33 1.24 -2.69 0.18
N VAL A 34 0.18 -3.33 -0.27
CA VAL A 34 -1.19 -2.84 -0.06
C VAL A 34 -2.05 -3.96 0.50
N LEU A 35 -2.75 -3.67 1.60
CA LEU A 35 -3.80 -4.53 2.12
C LEU A 35 -5.13 -4.07 1.52
N ASP A 36 -5.71 -4.87 0.65
CA ASP A 36 -7.02 -4.60 0.09
C ASP A 36 -8.10 -5.22 0.96
N THR A 37 -9.08 -4.42 1.34
CA THR A 37 -10.11 -4.83 2.31
C THR A 37 -11.45 -5.14 1.65
N GLY A 38 -11.42 -5.60 0.41
CA GLY A 38 -12.62 -6.04 -0.30
C GLY A 38 -13.06 -5.14 -1.42
N SER A 39 -12.12 -4.62 -2.21
CA SER A 39 -12.44 -3.82 -3.40
C SER A 39 -13.25 -4.64 -4.40
N LYS A 40 -14.28 -4.02 -4.95
CA LYS A 40 -15.14 -4.61 -5.99
C LYS A 40 -14.85 -4.02 -7.37
N ASP A 41 -14.01 -3.00 -7.43
CA ASP A 41 -13.57 -2.36 -8.67
C ASP A 41 -12.22 -2.91 -9.11
N ALA A 42 -11.51 -2.22 -10.00
CA ALA A 42 -10.23 -2.65 -10.54
C ALA A 42 -9.03 -2.26 -9.65
N THR A 43 -9.23 -1.87 -8.40
CA THR A 43 -8.14 -1.46 -7.50
C THR A 43 -7.03 -2.51 -7.42
N VAL A 44 -7.39 -3.76 -7.12
CA VAL A 44 -6.42 -4.85 -6.96
C VAL A 44 -5.69 -5.12 -8.26
N ASP A 45 -6.43 -5.20 -9.37
CA ASP A 45 -5.83 -5.49 -10.68
C ASP A 45 -4.85 -4.41 -11.10
N LYS A 46 -5.17 -3.15 -10.88
CA LYS A 46 -4.27 -2.03 -11.19
C LYS A 46 -3.02 -2.06 -10.32
N LEU A 47 -3.17 -2.31 -9.03
CA LEU A 47 -2.03 -2.42 -8.11
C LEU A 47 -1.10 -3.55 -8.54
N LYS A 48 -1.64 -4.72 -8.85
CA LYS A 48 -0.84 -5.85 -9.33
C LYS A 48 -0.17 -5.56 -10.66
N GLY A 49 -0.84 -4.82 -11.53
CA GLY A 49 -0.26 -4.39 -12.81
C GLY A 49 0.95 -3.50 -12.67
N HIS A 50 1.08 -2.77 -11.58
CA HIS A 50 2.26 -1.97 -11.25
C HIS A 50 3.35 -2.75 -10.51
N GLY A 51 3.11 -4.01 -10.19
CA GLY A 51 4.06 -4.81 -9.43
C GLY A 51 3.98 -4.61 -7.91
N VAL A 52 2.90 -4.03 -7.42
CA VAL A 52 2.68 -3.84 -5.97
C VAL A 52 2.33 -5.19 -5.34
N ASN A 53 2.85 -5.43 -4.15
CA ASN A 53 2.50 -6.62 -3.36
C ASN A 53 1.14 -6.39 -2.71
N VAL A 54 0.13 -7.10 -3.18
CA VAL A 54 -1.25 -6.93 -2.69
C VAL A 54 -1.68 -8.16 -1.92
N VAL A 55 -2.19 -7.92 -0.72
CA VAL A 55 -2.86 -8.95 0.09
C VAL A 55 -4.31 -8.52 0.24
N SER A 56 -5.24 -9.42 -0.09
CA SER A 56 -6.67 -9.14 0.05
C SER A 56 -7.18 -9.81 1.32
N LYS A 57 -7.88 -9.04 2.16
CA LYS A 57 -8.44 -9.57 3.39
C LYS A 57 -9.72 -8.81 3.74
N ASP A 58 -10.81 -9.52 3.88
CA ASP A 58 -12.07 -8.94 4.33
C ASP A 58 -12.03 -8.77 5.85
N ILE A 59 -12.29 -7.54 6.30
CA ILE A 59 -12.34 -7.20 7.72
C ILE A 59 -13.77 -6.81 8.08
N SER A 60 -14.47 -7.71 8.74
CA SER A 60 -15.89 -7.53 9.10
C SER A 60 -16.13 -7.98 10.55
N PRO A 61 -16.73 -7.13 11.42
CA PRO A 61 -17.06 -5.73 11.14
C PRO A 61 -15.81 -4.89 10.93
N TRP A 62 -15.96 -3.76 10.23
CA TRP A 62 -14.81 -2.91 9.90
C TRP A 62 -14.16 -2.36 11.17
N ARG A 63 -12.86 -2.57 11.26
CA ARG A 63 -12.05 -2.03 12.35
C ARG A 63 -10.72 -1.56 11.78
N PHE A 64 -10.47 -0.27 11.88
CA PHE A 64 -9.26 0.34 11.35
C PHE A 64 -7.99 -0.21 12.03
N ASP A 65 -8.04 -0.42 13.33
CA ASP A 65 -6.91 -0.96 14.09
C ASP A 65 -6.54 -2.37 13.64
N VAL A 66 -7.53 -3.22 13.35
CA VAL A 66 -7.31 -4.57 12.83
C VAL A 66 -6.69 -4.51 11.43
N ALA A 67 -7.24 -3.66 10.56
CA ALA A 67 -6.73 -3.50 9.21
C ALA A 67 -5.28 -3.01 9.23
N ARG A 68 -4.97 -2.05 10.07
CA ARG A 68 -3.62 -1.52 10.21
C ARG A 68 -2.64 -2.57 10.69
N ASN A 69 -2.99 -3.35 11.71
CA ASN A 69 -2.14 -4.44 12.20
C ASN A 69 -1.91 -5.50 11.14
N CYS A 70 -2.95 -5.89 10.39
CA CYS A 70 -2.81 -6.82 9.28
C CYS A 70 -1.87 -6.28 8.19
N SER A 71 -1.97 -4.99 7.88
CA SER A 71 -1.12 -4.38 6.85
C SER A 71 0.36 -4.41 7.24
N ILE A 72 0.66 -4.21 8.51
CA ILE A 72 2.04 -4.28 9.00
C ILE A 72 2.55 -5.72 9.05
N GLU A 73 1.72 -6.65 9.51
CA GLU A 73 2.10 -8.07 9.63
C GLU A 73 2.41 -8.72 8.28
N MET A 74 1.82 -8.26 7.19
CA MET A 74 2.10 -8.81 5.86
C MET A 74 3.48 -8.45 5.34
N ILE A 75 4.16 -7.48 5.95
CA ILE A 75 5.44 -6.97 5.48
C ILE A 75 6.58 -7.74 6.16
N PRO A 76 7.53 -8.31 5.39
CA PRO A 76 8.70 -8.96 6.00
C PRO A 76 9.51 -7.97 6.80
N ASP A 77 10.18 -8.45 7.84
CA ASP A 77 11.02 -7.63 8.71
C ASP A 77 12.40 -7.41 8.06
N LEU A 78 12.41 -6.75 6.90
CA LEU A 78 13.60 -6.52 6.09
C LEU A 78 13.87 -5.04 5.83
N TYR A 79 13.03 -4.16 6.35
CA TYR A 79 13.07 -2.73 6.00
C TYR A 79 13.44 -1.88 7.19
N ASP A 80 14.13 -0.78 6.90
CA ASP A 80 14.56 0.17 7.93
C ASP A 80 13.50 1.24 8.21
N ILE A 81 12.75 1.60 7.17
CA ILE A 81 11.75 2.67 7.25
C ILE A 81 10.42 2.16 6.70
N TYR A 82 9.37 2.34 7.47
CA TYR A 82 8.00 1.98 7.11
C TYR A 82 7.18 3.26 6.94
N VAL A 83 6.63 3.47 5.75
CA VAL A 83 5.83 4.65 5.42
C VAL A 83 4.39 4.25 5.20
N CYS A 84 3.48 4.73 6.04
CA CYS A 84 2.05 4.48 5.91
C CYS A 84 1.40 5.60 5.11
N THR A 85 0.64 5.25 4.08
CA THR A 85 -0.07 6.24 3.27
C THR A 85 -1.48 5.77 2.93
N ASP A 86 -2.31 6.70 2.45
CA ASP A 86 -3.59 6.39 1.83
C ASP A 86 -3.47 6.55 0.32
N LEU A 87 -4.27 5.81 -0.46
CA LEU A 87 -4.16 5.85 -1.92
C LEU A 87 -4.54 7.21 -2.53
N ASP A 88 -5.29 8.02 -1.83
CA ASP A 88 -5.62 9.37 -2.27
C ASP A 88 -4.52 10.39 -1.96
N GLU A 89 -3.46 10.00 -1.24
CA GLU A 89 -2.33 10.86 -0.93
C GLU A 89 -1.27 10.80 -2.03
N ILE A 90 -0.56 11.92 -2.22
CA ILE A 90 0.58 12.00 -3.12
C ILE A 90 1.75 12.57 -2.33
N LEU A 91 2.89 11.85 -2.35
CA LEU A 91 4.12 12.35 -1.74
C LEU A 91 4.93 13.11 -2.79
N GLU A 92 5.62 14.16 -2.34
CA GLU A 92 6.52 14.90 -3.20
C GLU A 92 7.73 14.04 -3.58
N LYS A 93 8.29 14.30 -4.77
CA LYS A 93 9.49 13.58 -5.20
C LYS A 93 10.65 13.87 -4.27
N GLY A 94 11.44 12.84 -4.02
CA GLY A 94 12.62 12.95 -3.16
C GLY A 94 12.33 12.77 -1.68
N TRP A 95 11.14 12.32 -1.37
CA TRP A 95 10.79 12.00 0.03
C TRP A 95 11.62 10.80 0.59
#